data_afcb1b0ff8b358677f270957297effc5
#
_entry.id   afcb1b0ff8b358677f270957297effc5
#
_cell.length_a   1.000
_cell.length_b   1.000
_cell.length_c   1.000
_cell.angle_alpha   90.00
_cell.angle_beta   90.00
_cell.angle_gamma   90.00
#
_symmetry.space_group_name_H-M   'P 1'
#
loop_
_entity.id
_entity.type
_entity.pdbx_description
1 polymer ?
#
loop_
_entity_poly.entity_id
_entity_poly.type
_entity_poly.pdbx_seq_one_letter_code
_entity_poly.pdbx_strand_id
1 'polypeptide(L)'
;MPVSTPAPSRPLRVGVVMDPIAAINPKKDSTLAMLLAAQARGWETHTLELSDLWLRDGTAWGRARPVTVRQDLYDWFTHGDAVAQPLGSFDVLLMRKDPPFDTEYIYATYILERAEAAGCLVVNRPKGLRDMNEKVFTAWFPECCAPTLITRSMPDMHAFLAEHGKAVCKPLDGMGGRGIFVLDTGDKNASSVFETLTGYGQQYAIIQRYLPEIVTGGDSRVILVDGVPVPYALARIPAATDNRGNLAAGAKGVGRPLTDRDRWLCAQIGPTLRERGMLFVGLDVIGGYVTEINVTSPTGIRELDSQFDLDIAGLLMDAIAARRPT
;
A
#
# COMPACT_ATOMS: atom_id res chain seq x y z
N MET A 1 -4.54 -33.13 -37.63
CA MET A 1 -4.83 -33.37 -36.22
C MET A 1 -5.76 -32.26 -35.75
N PRO A 2 -6.92 -32.53 -35.15
CA PRO A 2 -7.78 -31.48 -34.65
C PRO A 2 -7.07 -30.77 -33.52
N VAL A 3 -6.96 -29.43 -33.60
CA VAL A 3 -6.54 -28.55 -32.52
C VAL A 3 -7.57 -28.68 -31.42
N SER A 4 -7.23 -29.26 -30.27
CA SER A 4 -8.12 -29.32 -29.13
C SER A 4 -8.30 -27.90 -28.62
N THR A 5 -9.52 -27.37 -28.73
CA THR A 5 -9.93 -26.14 -28.07
C THR A 5 -9.77 -26.38 -26.58
N PRO A 6 -9.01 -25.57 -25.84
CA PRO A 6 -8.92 -25.73 -24.38
C PRO A 6 -10.32 -25.59 -23.81
N ALA A 7 -10.69 -26.48 -22.88
CA ALA A 7 -11.94 -26.39 -22.15
C ALA A 7 -12.05 -25.00 -21.50
N PRO A 8 -13.25 -24.39 -21.42
CA PRO A 8 -13.40 -23.09 -20.76
C PRO A 8 -12.92 -23.22 -19.31
N SER A 9 -11.85 -22.50 -19.00
CA SER A 9 -11.34 -22.45 -17.64
C SER A 9 -12.44 -21.86 -16.76
N ARG A 10 -12.72 -22.51 -15.60
CA ARG A 10 -13.68 -21.96 -14.63
C ARG A 10 -13.31 -20.52 -14.27
N PRO A 11 -14.27 -19.68 -13.90
CA PRO A 11 -13.98 -18.35 -13.37
C PRO A 11 -12.99 -18.42 -12.19
N LEU A 12 -12.09 -17.44 -12.10
CA LEU A 12 -11.20 -17.33 -10.95
C LEU A 12 -12.00 -16.96 -9.72
N ARG A 13 -11.65 -17.58 -8.59
CA ARG A 13 -12.21 -17.26 -7.27
C ARG A 13 -11.25 -16.33 -6.54
N VAL A 14 -11.70 -15.09 -6.30
CA VAL A 14 -10.91 -14.03 -5.65
C VAL A 14 -11.51 -13.73 -4.29
N GLY A 15 -10.70 -13.83 -3.25
CA GLY A 15 -11.02 -13.34 -1.91
C GLY A 15 -10.27 -12.05 -1.63
N VAL A 16 -10.91 -11.08 -1.01
CA VAL A 16 -10.30 -9.81 -0.61
C VAL A 16 -10.40 -9.67 0.91
N VAL A 17 -9.24 -9.68 1.57
CA VAL A 17 -9.13 -9.39 3.01
C VAL A 17 -9.03 -7.89 3.17
N MET A 18 -10.07 -7.26 3.73
CA MET A 18 -10.21 -5.81 3.78
C MET A 18 -10.98 -5.34 5.01
N ASP A 19 -11.02 -4.05 5.24
CA ASP A 19 -11.96 -3.45 6.19
C ASP A 19 -13.41 -3.64 5.74
N PRO A 20 -14.39 -3.53 6.65
CA PRO A 20 -15.79 -3.72 6.29
C PRO A 20 -16.18 -2.92 5.04
N ILE A 21 -16.64 -3.60 3.98
CA ILE A 21 -16.97 -2.96 2.70
C ILE A 21 -18.05 -1.88 2.84
N ALA A 22 -18.90 -1.97 3.86
CA ALA A 22 -19.91 -0.95 4.17
C ALA A 22 -19.29 0.36 4.69
N ALA A 23 -18.04 0.33 5.18
CA ALA A 23 -17.36 1.48 5.77
C ALA A 23 -16.45 2.22 4.78
N ILE A 24 -16.20 1.67 3.58
CA ILE A 24 -15.33 2.31 2.59
C ILE A 24 -16.00 3.56 1.98
N ASN A 25 -15.18 4.43 1.39
CA ASN A 25 -15.67 5.51 0.56
C ASN A 25 -15.71 5.09 -0.92
N PRO A 26 -16.88 4.74 -1.49
CA PRO A 26 -16.96 4.18 -2.84
C PRO A 26 -16.43 5.09 -3.94
N LYS A 27 -16.34 6.40 -3.69
CA LYS A 27 -15.78 7.37 -4.64
C LYS A 27 -14.25 7.27 -4.76
N LYS A 28 -13.56 6.85 -3.69
CA LYS A 28 -12.08 6.91 -3.60
C LYS A 28 -11.44 5.52 -3.43
N ASP A 29 -12.21 4.52 -3.05
CA ASP A 29 -11.68 3.25 -2.62
C ASP A 29 -11.05 2.46 -3.78
N SER A 30 -9.77 2.13 -3.64
CA SER A 30 -9.00 1.36 -4.62
C SER A 30 -9.37 -0.12 -4.59
N THR A 31 -9.80 -0.66 -3.45
CA THR A 31 -10.19 -2.06 -3.32
C THR A 31 -11.52 -2.32 -4.04
N LEU A 32 -12.45 -1.36 -3.98
CA LEU A 32 -13.68 -1.40 -4.78
C LEU A 32 -13.37 -1.39 -6.28
N ALA A 33 -12.40 -0.58 -6.75
CA ALA A 33 -11.96 -0.61 -8.14
C ALA A 33 -11.41 -1.99 -8.53
N MET A 34 -10.63 -2.63 -7.66
CA MET A 34 -10.11 -3.99 -7.88
C MET A 34 -11.23 -5.05 -7.96
N LEU A 35 -12.24 -4.96 -7.09
CA LEU A 35 -13.41 -5.85 -7.12
C LEU A 35 -14.22 -5.66 -8.41
N LEU A 36 -14.46 -4.42 -8.84
CA LEU A 36 -15.12 -4.12 -10.12
C LEU A 36 -14.35 -4.69 -11.32
N ALA A 37 -13.03 -4.51 -11.35
CA ALA A 37 -12.18 -5.04 -12.40
C ALA A 37 -12.15 -6.58 -12.45
N ALA A 38 -12.19 -7.25 -11.29
CA ALA A 38 -12.29 -8.70 -11.19
C ALA A 38 -13.65 -9.20 -11.71
N GLN A 39 -14.76 -8.57 -11.31
CA GLN A 39 -16.11 -8.91 -11.82
C GLN A 39 -16.26 -8.69 -13.32
N ALA A 40 -15.68 -7.61 -13.86
CA ALA A 40 -15.70 -7.34 -15.31
C ALA A 40 -15.03 -8.46 -16.13
N ARG A 41 -14.12 -9.23 -15.50
CA ARG A 41 -13.46 -10.42 -16.09
C ARG A 41 -14.25 -11.71 -15.84
N GLY A 42 -15.44 -11.63 -15.24
CA GLY A 42 -16.25 -12.79 -14.88
C GLY A 42 -15.70 -13.59 -13.69
N TRP A 43 -14.83 -13.00 -12.86
CA TRP A 43 -14.28 -13.67 -11.68
C TRP A 43 -15.28 -13.65 -10.53
N GLU A 44 -15.30 -14.71 -9.73
CA GLU A 44 -16.11 -14.79 -8.51
C GLU A 44 -15.40 -14.02 -7.38
N THR A 45 -16.08 -13.01 -6.84
CA THR A 45 -15.50 -12.13 -5.81
C THR A 45 -16.09 -12.40 -4.43
N HIS A 46 -15.22 -12.36 -3.41
CA HIS A 46 -15.59 -12.57 -2.01
C HIS A 46 -14.84 -11.55 -1.14
N THR A 47 -15.46 -11.16 -0.03
CA THR A 47 -14.80 -10.36 1.01
C THR A 47 -14.62 -11.16 2.28
N LEU A 48 -13.53 -10.84 3.01
CA LEU A 48 -13.21 -11.33 4.35
C LEU A 48 -12.68 -10.15 5.17
N GLU A 49 -12.95 -10.16 6.46
CA GLU A 49 -12.31 -9.26 7.43
C GLU A 49 -11.22 -10.03 8.19
N LEU A 50 -10.36 -9.35 8.96
CA LEU A 50 -9.34 -10.04 9.77
C LEU A 50 -9.96 -11.05 10.75
N SER A 51 -11.11 -10.72 11.33
CA SER A 51 -11.87 -11.59 12.24
C SER A 51 -12.42 -12.84 11.58
N ASP A 52 -12.48 -12.88 10.25
CA ASP A 52 -12.93 -14.04 9.49
C ASP A 52 -11.83 -15.09 9.22
N LEU A 53 -10.57 -14.81 9.61
CA LEU A 53 -9.41 -15.66 9.32
C LEU A 53 -9.02 -16.50 10.54
N TRP A 54 -8.67 -17.76 10.32
CA TRP A 54 -8.09 -18.63 11.38
C TRP A 54 -7.22 -19.74 10.82
N LEU A 55 -6.37 -20.31 11.69
CA LEU A 55 -5.64 -21.56 11.42
C LEU A 55 -6.28 -22.72 12.20
N ARG A 56 -6.47 -23.85 11.53
CA ARG A 56 -6.87 -25.11 12.14
C ARG A 56 -6.03 -26.24 11.58
N ASP A 57 -5.34 -26.93 12.44
CA ASP A 57 -4.49 -28.10 12.08
C ASP A 57 -3.53 -27.79 10.92
N GLY A 58 -2.92 -26.59 10.95
CA GLY A 58 -1.99 -26.13 9.92
C GLY A 58 -2.64 -25.63 8.61
N THR A 59 -3.95 -25.74 8.48
CA THR A 59 -4.72 -25.28 7.32
C THR A 59 -5.27 -23.87 7.58
N ALA A 60 -5.11 -22.98 6.61
CA ALA A 60 -5.70 -21.65 6.64
C ALA A 60 -7.18 -21.71 6.23
N TRP A 61 -8.03 -21.15 7.06
CA TRP A 61 -9.48 -21.07 6.86
C TRP A 61 -9.95 -19.62 6.86
N GLY A 62 -11.06 -19.37 6.17
CA GLY A 62 -11.73 -18.08 6.22
C GLY A 62 -13.24 -18.21 6.09
N ARG A 63 -13.97 -17.28 6.73
CA ARG A 63 -15.42 -17.12 6.54
C ARG A 63 -15.64 -16.07 5.47
N ALA A 64 -15.70 -16.51 4.23
CA ALA A 64 -15.81 -15.65 3.06
C ALA A 64 -17.28 -15.37 2.70
N ARG A 65 -17.57 -14.12 2.34
CA ARG A 65 -18.89 -13.68 1.85
C ARG A 65 -18.79 -13.41 0.35
N PRO A 66 -19.53 -14.13 -0.51
CA PRO A 66 -19.68 -13.72 -1.89
C PRO A 66 -20.14 -12.26 -1.95
N VAL A 67 -19.55 -11.48 -2.84
CA VAL A 67 -19.89 -10.07 -3.00
C VAL A 67 -20.10 -9.74 -4.46
N THR A 68 -21.17 -9.02 -4.77
CA THR A 68 -21.37 -8.35 -6.06
C THR A 68 -21.21 -6.86 -5.82
N VAL A 69 -20.35 -6.21 -6.60
CA VAL A 69 -20.10 -4.77 -6.48
C VAL A 69 -20.56 -4.03 -7.73
N ARG A 70 -20.87 -2.75 -7.57
CA ARG A 70 -21.32 -1.87 -8.66
C ARG A 70 -20.79 -0.46 -8.51
N GLN A 71 -20.74 0.26 -9.62
CA GLN A 71 -20.31 1.64 -9.67
C GLN A 71 -21.44 2.56 -9.19
N ASP A 72 -21.71 2.54 -7.89
CA ASP A 72 -22.72 3.37 -7.24
C ASP A 72 -22.15 3.98 -5.96
N LEU A 73 -22.59 5.17 -5.58
CA LEU A 73 -22.11 5.88 -4.38
C LEU A 73 -22.90 5.54 -3.12
N TYR A 74 -24.08 4.98 -3.26
CA TYR A 74 -25.01 4.72 -2.16
C TYR A 74 -25.34 3.24 -1.99
N ASP A 75 -25.30 2.47 -3.08
CA ASP A 75 -25.59 1.03 -3.13
C ASP A 75 -24.52 0.29 -3.94
N TRP A 76 -23.27 0.29 -3.45
CA TRP A 76 -22.10 -0.21 -4.18
C TRP A 76 -21.83 -1.70 -4.01
N PHE A 77 -22.53 -2.41 -3.12
CA PHE A 77 -22.32 -3.85 -2.93
C PHE A 77 -23.57 -4.61 -2.48
N THR A 78 -23.56 -5.90 -2.70
CA THR A 78 -24.49 -6.87 -2.11
C THR A 78 -23.71 -8.08 -1.66
N HIS A 79 -23.92 -8.55 -0.43
CA HIS A 79 -23.32 -9.78 0.09
C HIS A 79 -24.26 -10.97 -0.06
N GLY A 80 -23.69 -12.16 -0.33
CA GLY A 80 -24.31 -13.44 -0.06
C GLY A 80 -24.00 -13.94 1.36
N ASP A 81 -24.45 -15.14 1.68
CA ASP A 81 -24.20 -15.78 2.98
C ASP A 81 -22.72 -16.10 3.19
N ALA A 82 -22.25 -15.90 4.41
CA ALA A 82 -20.89 -16.21 4.80
C ALA A 82 -20.67 -17.73 4.87
N VAL A 83 -19.63 -18.22 4.18
CA VAL A 83 -19.29 -19.65 4.14
C VAL A 83 -17.87 -19.85 4.65
N ALA A 84 -17.72 -20.76 5.63
CA ALA A 84 -16.42 -21.18 6.12
C ALA A 84 -15.78 -22.16 5.13
N GLN A 85 -14.54 -21.85 4.66
CA GLN A 85 -13.83 -22.66 3.68
C GLN A 85 -12.32 -22.53 3.84
N PRO A 86 -11.54 -23.52 3.38
CA PRO A 86 -10.08 -23.38 3.30
C PRO A 86 -9.69 -22.22 2.38
N LEU A 87 -8.77 -21.37 2.82
CA LEU A 87 -8.30 -20.24 2.00
C LEU A 87 -7.52 -20.70 0.76
N GLY A 88 -6.89 -21.85 0.79
CA GLY A 88 -6.28 -22.48 -0.39
C GLY A 88 -7.27 -22.88 -1.49
N SER A 89 -8.59 -22.80 -1.26
CA SER A 89 -9.61 -23.01 -2.29
C SER A 89 -9.84 -21.78 -3.19
N PHE A 90 -9.29 -20.62 -2.82
CA PHE A 90 -9.25 -19.47 -3.68
C PHE A 90 -8.08 -19.56 -4.68
N ASP A 91 -8.29 -19.04 -5.88
CA ASP A 91 -7.20 -18.86 -6.84
C ASP A 91 -6.31 -17.69 -6.43
N VAL A 92 -6.92 -16.63 -5.89
CA VAL A 92 -6.26 -15.39 -5.49
C VAL A 92 -6.83 -14.85 -4.18
N LEU A 93 -5.96 -14.37 -3.32
CA LEU A 93 -6.32 -13.57 -2.16
C LEU A 93 -5.63 -12.22 -2.24
N LEU A 94 -6.38 -11.13 -2.16
CA LEU A 94 -5.83 -9.78 -2.06
C LEU A 94 -5.80 -9.37 -0.58
N MET A 95 -4.62 -9.04 -0.05
CA MET A 95 -4.49 -8.45 1.29
C MET A 95 -4.59 -6.94 1.16
N ARG A 96 -5.78 -6.42 1.43
CA ARG A 96 -6.15 -5.01 1.28
C ARG A 96 -6.60 -4.36 2.57
N LYS A 97 -6.38 -5.03 3.72
CA LYS A 97 -6.62 -4.43 5.03
C LYS A 97 -5.74 -3.20 5.21
N ASP A 98 -6.39 -2.09 5.56
CA ASP A 98 -5.69 -0.85 5.87
C ASP A 98 -4.84 -1.00 7.14
N PRO A 99 -3.72 -0.26 7.26
CA PRO A 99 -2.99 -0.18 8.52
C PRO A 99 -3.92 0.22 9.69
N PRO A 100 -3.55 -0.08 10.96
CA PRO A 100 -2.17 -0.21 11.42
C PRO A 100 -1.52 -1.56 11.04
N PHE A 101 -0.23 -1.50 10.73
CA PHE A 101 0.61 -2.68 10.60
C PHE A 101 1.11 -3.08 11.99
N ASP A 102 0.27 -3.77 12.72
CA ASP A 102 0.48 -4.23 14.10
C ASP A 102 0.65 -5.74 14.18
N THR A 103 0.70 -6.27 15.39
CA THR A 103 0.86 -7.71 15.63
C THR A 103 -0.29 -8.52 15.04
N GLU A 104 -1.52 -8.01 15.07
CA GLU A 104 -2.70 -8.68 14.50
C GLU A 104 -2.61 -8.74 12.96
N TYR A 105 -2.13 -7.66 12.33
CA TYR A 105 -1.82 -7.68 10.89
C TYR A 105 -0.75 -8.74 10.57
N ILE A 106 0.32 -8.83 11.38
CA ILE A 106 1.36 -9.85 11.21
C ILE A 106 0.78 -11.25 11.35
N TYR A 107 -0.08 -11.52 12.33
CA TYR A 107 -0.73 -12.83 12.49
C TYR A 107 -1.61 -13.17 11.28
N ALA A 108 -2.36 -12.22 10.73
CA ALA A 108 -3.12 -12.42 9.51
C ALA A 108 -2.21 -12.82 8.34
N THR A 109 -1.02 -12.21 8.21
CA THR A 109 -0.08 -12.58 7.15
C THR A 109 0.46 -14.00 7.29
N TYR A 110 0.61 -14.56 8.51
CA TYR A 110 0.97 -15.97 8.70
C TYR A 110 -0.16 -16.91 8.25
N ILE A 111 -1.42 -16.54 8.49
CA ILE A 111 -2.56 -17.30 7.98
C ILE A 111 -2.56 -17.30 6.46
N LEU A 112 -2.37 -16.14 5.83
CA LEU A 112 -2.33 -15.99 4.38
C LEU A 112 -1.12 -16.73 3.75
N GLU A 113 0.01 -16.81 4.43
CA GLU A 113 1.17 -17.58 3.98
C GLU A 113 0.86 -19.09 3.94
N ARG A 114 0.00 -19.61 4.83
CA ARG A 114 -0.48 -20.99 4.75
C ARG A 114 -1.44 -21.21 3.58
N ALA A 115 -2.22 -20.18 3.20
CA ALA A 115 -3.01 -20.23 1.97
C ALA A 115 -2.11 -20.22 0.72
N GLU A 116 -1.05 -19.39 0.71
CA GLU A 116 -0.03 -19.39 -0.36
C GLU A 116 0.62 -20.77 -0.52
N ALA A 117 1.02 -21.40 0.60
CA ALA A 117 1.59 -22.74 0.60
C ALA A 117 0.61 -23.83 0.10
N ALA A 118 -0.69 -23.58 0.14
CA ALA A 118 -1.73 -24.46 -0.39
C ALA A 118 -2.08 -24.17 -1.88
N GLY A 119 -1.31 -23.28 -2.55
CA GLY A 119 -1.46 -22.98 -3.98
C GLY A 119 -2.25 -21.72 -4.33
N CYS A 120 -2.75 -20.95 -3.35
CA CYS A 120 -3.42 -19.68 -3.59
C CYS A 120 -2.38 -18.58 -3.88
N LEU A 121 -2.59 -17.77 -4.91
CA LEU A 121 -1.78 -16.56 -5.12
C LEU A 121 -2.20 -15.47 -4.13
N VAL A 122 -1.32 -15.08 -3.22
CA VAL A 122 -1.60 -13.98 -2.28
C VAL A 122 -0.93 -12.68 -2.74
N VAL A 123 -1.69 -11.61 -2.89
CA VAL A 123 -1.25 -10.28 -3.36
C VAL A 123 -1.54 -9.22 -2.29
N ASN A 124 -0.54 -8.52 -1.78
CA ASN A 124 0.89 -8.74 -1.94
C ASN A 124 1.32 -9.95 -1.10
N ARG A 125 2.47 -10.51 -1.47
CA ARG A 125 3.00 -11.71 -0.82
C ARG A 125 3.17 -11.54 0.69
N PRO A 126 2.64 -12.45 1.53
CA PRO A 126 2.61 -12.28 2.99
C PRO A 126 3.99 -12.06 3.64
N LYS A 127 4.99 -12.82 3.19
CA LYS A 127 6.36 -12.65 3.66
C LYS A 127 6.92 -11.27 3.33
N GLY A 128 6.68 -10.77 2.11
CA GLY A 128 7.11 -9.44 1.71
C GLY A 128 6.40 -8.33 2.51
N LEU A 129 5.11 -8.48 2.82
CA LEU A 129 4.38 -7.54 3.68
C LEU A 129 5.03 -7.41 5.07
N ARG A 130 5.46 -8.51 5.67
CA ARG A 130 6.16 -8.49 6.97
C ARG A 130 7.56 -7.88 6.89
N ASP A 131 8.28 -8.13 5.80
CA ASP A 131 9.68 -7.73 5.64
C ASP A 131 9.85 -6.25 5.23
N MET A 132 8.78 -5.61 4.73
CA MET A 132 8.87 -4.30 4.08
C MET A 132 8.03 -3.25 4.79
N ASN A 133 8.52 -2.77 5.96
CA ASN A 133 7.93 -1.57 6.56
C ASN A 133 8.06 -0.38 5.59
N GLU A 134 6.99 0.34 5.36
CA GLU A 134 6.87 1.40 4.35
C GLU A 134 7.94 2.49 4.42
N LYS A 135 8.45 2.79 5.63
CA LYS A 135 9.46 3.84 5.88
C LYS A 135 10.88 3.25 6.01
N VAL A 136 11.02 2.15 6.74
CA VAL A 136 12.33 1.51 6.98
C VAL A 136 12.89 0.94 5.68
N PHE A 137 12.04 0.33 4.84
CA PHE A 137 12.50 -0.33 3.62
C PHE A 137 13.09 0.64 2.58
N THR A 138 12.84 1.94 2.69
CA THR A 138 13.49 2.96 1.86
C THR A 138 15.02 2.95 2.03
N ALA A 139 15.54 2.52 3.19
CA ALA A 139 16.96 2.41 3.47
C ALA A 139 17.70 1.38 2.60
N TRP A 140 17.00 0.49 1.90
CA TRP A 140 17.59 -0.43 0.91
C TRP A 140 17.93 0.28 -0.41
N PHE A 141 17.47 1.54 -0.59
CA PHE A 141 17.67 2.34 -1.80
C PHE A 141 18.19 3.74 -1.44
N PRO A 142 19.38 3.86 -0.83
CA PRO A 142 19.88 5.13 -0.31
C PRO A 142 20.02 6.22 -1.39
N GLU A 143 20.32 5.84 -2.63
CA GLU A 143 20.42 6.77 -3.78
C GLU A 143 19.05 7.31 -4.25
N CYS A 144 17.98 6.66 -3.84
CA CYS A 144 16.60 7.08 -4.13
C CYS A 144 16.02 8.00 -3.05
N CYS A 145 16.67 8.12 -1.89
CA CYS A 145 16.16 8.81 -0.72
C CYS A 145 16.95 10.07 -0.37
N ALA A 146 16.31 11.03 0.28
CA ALA A 146 17.01 12.12 0.95
C ALA A 146 17.80 11.57 2.16
N PRO A 147 18.79 12.30 2.69
CA PRO A 147 19.45 11.93 3.94
C PRO A 147 18.46 11.52 5.00
N THR A 148 18.66 10.34 5.57
CA THR A 148 17.71 9.68 6.46
C THR A 148 18.47 8.99 7.59
N LEU A 149 17.95 9.10 8.81
CA LEU A 149 18.41 8.36 9.98
C LEU A 149 17.23 7.67 10.65
N ILE A 150 17.38 6.37 10.94
CA ILE A 150 16.42 5.58 11.70
C ILE A 150 17.10 5.20 13.00
N THR A 151 16.64 5.76 14.12
CA THR A 151 17.25 5.58 15.42
C THR A 151 16.22 5.71 16.53
N ARG A 152 16.59 5.28 17.75
CA ARG A 152 15.91 5.61 19.00
C ARG A 152 16.77 6.49 19.93
N SER A 153 17.95 6.89 19.45
CA SER A 153 18.89 7.76 20.16
C SER A 153 18.53 9.22 19.94
N MET A 154 18.02 9.87 20.95
CA MET A 154 17.70 11.32 20.88
C MET A 154 18.94 12.19 20.59
N PRO A 155 20.15 11.91 21.17
CA PRO A 155 21.35 12.63 20.79
C PRO A 155 21.67 12.56 19.29
N ASP A 156 21.50 11.39 18.65
CA ASP A 156 21.75 11.24 17.23
C ASP A 156 20.70 12.01 16.39
N MET A 157 19.44 12.07 16.83
CA MET A 157 18.41 12.89 16.18
C MET A 157 18.74 14.38 16.27
N HIS A 158 19.25 14.86 17.41
CA HIS A 158 19.72 16.24 17.56
C HIS A 158 20.91 16.55 16.64
N ALA A 159 21.88 15.64 16.55
CA ALA A 159 23.02 15.78 15.67
C ALA A 159 22.59 15.85 14.19
N PHE A 160 21.67 14.97 13.78
CA PHE A 160 21.11 14.98 12.43
C PHE A 160 20.37 16.29 12.10
N LEU A 161 19.55 16.78 13.03
CA LEU A 161 18.85 18.06 12.85
C LEU A 161 19.84 19.23 12.74
N ALA A 162 20.89 19.23 13.56
CA ALA A 162 21.94 20.27 13.49
C ALA A 162 22.72 20.24 12.16
N GLU A 163 23.01 19.03 11.63
CA GLU A 163 23.70 18.84 10.34
C GLU A 163 22.88 19.34 9.15
N HIS A 164 21.56 19.07 9.15
CA HIS A 164 20.70 19.32 7.99
C HIS A 164 19.86 20.60 8.08
N GLY A 165 19.90 21.31 9.22
CA GLY A 165 19.21 22.58 9.40
C GLY A 165 17.70 22.45 9.62
N LYS A 166 17.02 21.62 8.80
CA LYS A 166 15.58 21.35 8.89
C LYS A 166 15.28 19.89 8.57
N ALA A 167 14.43 19.26 9.37
CA ALA A 167 14.14 17.85 9.23
C ALA A 167 12.65 17.52 9.47
N VAL A 168 12.22 16.37 8.94
CA VAL A 168 10.91 15.76 9.18
C VAL A 168 11.11 14.53 10.05
N CYS A 169 10.37 14.45 11.16
CA CYS A 169 10.38 13.31 12.07
C CYS A 169 9.05 12.58 12.03
N LYS A 170 9.08 11.25 12.04
CA LYS A 170 7.87 10.40 11.93
C LYS A 170 8.03 9.13 12.77
N PRO A 171 6.93 8.56 13.32
CA PRO A 171 6.94 7.20 13.81
C PRO A 171 7.04 6.21 12.62
N LEU A 172 7.54 5.00 12.84
CA LEU A 172 7.69 3.98 11.79
C LEU A 172 6.36 3.29 11.44
N ASP A 173 5.42 3.27 12.38
CA ASP A 173 4.10 2.61 12.27
C ASP A 173 2.93 3.59 12.03
N GLY A 174 3.22 4.89 11.95
CA GLY A 174 2.22 5.93 11.70
C GLY A 174 1.74 5.96 10.24
N MET A 175 0.43 6.13 10.03
CA MET A 175 -0.20 6.26 8.73
C MET A 175 -1.01 7.57 8.62
N GLY A 176 -1.35 7.96 7.39
CA GLY A 176 -2.27 9.09 7.14
C GLY A 176 -1.77 10.44 7.61
N GLY A 177 -0.46 10.60 7.78
CA GLY A 177 0.15 11.85 8.23
C GLY A 177 0.15 12.05 9.74
N ARG A 178 -0.22 11.04 10.55
CA ARG A 178 -0.19 11.15 12.01
C ARG A 178 1.25 11.12 12.54
N GLY A 179 1.53 11.97 13.53
CA GLY A 179 2.83 12.00 14.18
C GLY A 179 3.97 12.52 13.30
N ILE A 180 3.67 13.27 12.23
CA ILE A 180 4.68 13.94 11.41
C ILE A 180 4.97 15.32 12.00
N PHE A 181 6.25 15.56 12.31
CA PHE A 181 6.74 16.83 12.83
C PHE A 181 7.81 17.38 11.90
N VAL A 182 7.73 18.68 11.64
CA VAL A 182 8.78 19.44 10.94
C VAL A 182 9.48 20.31 11.95
N LEU A 183 10.80 20.18 12.06
CA LEU A 183 11.64 20.88 13.02
C LEU A 183 12.76 21.65 12.31
N ASP A 184 13.02 22.85 12.75
CA ASP A 184 14.19 23.63 12.38
C ASP A 184 15.28 23.52 13.46
N THR A 185 16.55 23.70 13.10
CA THR A 185 17.64 23.77 14.07
C THR A 185 17.37 24.88 15.10
N GLY A 186 17.42 24.53 16.39
CA GLY A 186 17.11 25.45 17.48
C GLY A 186 15.62 25.50 17.88
N ASP A 187 14.76 24.69 17.27
CA ASP A 187 13.39 24.56 17.74
C ASP A 187 13.36 24.07 19.18
N LYS A 188 12.71 24.85 20.06
CA LYS A 188 12.63 24.56 21.49
C LYS A 188 11.82 23.30 21.84
N ASN A 189 10.97 22.84 20.89
CA ASN A 189 10.17 21.64 21.05
C ASN A 189 10.90 20.37 20.57
N ALA A 190 12.07 20.47 19.94
CA ALA A 190 12.76 19.34 19.33
C ALA A 190 12.95 18.17 20.31
N SER A 191 13.41 18.45 21.54
CA SER A 191 13.58 17.41 22.57
C SER A 191 12.27 16.71 22.93
N SER A 192 11.19 17.46 23.15
CA SER A 192 9.87 16.88 23.46
C SER A 192 9.29 16.06 22.32
N VAL A 193 9.54 16.48 21.05
CA VAL A 193 9.14 15.70 19.88
C VAL A 193 9.93 14.40 19.83
N PHE A 194 11.25 14.43 20.04
CA PHE A 194 12.09 13.23 20.04
C PHE A 194 11.73 12.29 21.19
N GLU A 195 11.49 12.80 22.40
CA GLU A 195 10.98 12.02 23.54
C GLU A 195 9.68 11.30 23.18
N THR A 196 8.72 12.02 22.60
CA THR A 196 7.41 11.47 22.20
C THR A 196 7.56 10.39 21.13
N LEU A 197 8.32 10.66 20.06
CA LEU A 197 8.50 9.74 18.94
C LEU A 197 9.29 8.49 19.31
N THR A 198 10.29 8.64 20.20
CA THR A 198 11.13 7.52 20.60
C THR A 198 10.64 6.82 21.86
N GLY A 199 9.54 7.28 22.47
CA GLY A 199 9.10 6.76 23.77
C GLY A 199 10.24 6.81 24.80
N TYR A 200 10.92 7.95 24.90
CA TYR A 200 12.11 8.13 25.75
C TYR A 200 13.25 7.14 25.41
N GLY A 201 13.49 6.90 24.13
CA GLY A 201 14.56 6.03 23.65
C GLY A 201 14.22 4.54 23.64
N GLN A 202 12.95 4.17 23.80
CA GLN A 202 12.50 2.77 23.77
C GLN A 202 12.01 2.31 22.38
N GLN A 203 11.64 3.25 21.50
CA GLN A 203 11.05 2.99 20.19
C GLN A 203 11.90 3.61 19.07
N TYR A 204 12.03 2.93 17.95
CA TYR A 204 12.66 3.49 16.77
C TYR A 204 11.75 4.52 16.09
N ALA A 205 12.35 5.62 15.63
CA ALA A 205 11.72 6.64 14.82
C ALA A 205 12.62 6.99 13.62
N ILE A 206 12.05 7.65 12.62
CA ILE A 206 12.77 8.12 11.45
C ILE A 206 12.86 9.66 11.49
N ILE A 207 14.04 10.18 11.17
CA ILE A 207 14.27 11.59 10.90
C ILE A 207 14.90 11.71 9.50
N GLN A 208 14.36 12.59 8.66
CA GLN A 208 14.78 12.81 7.28
C GLN A 208 15.00 14.29 7.03
N ARG A 209 15.95 14.63 6.17
CA ARG A 209 16.13 16.02 5.71
C ARG A 209 14.81 16.52 5.11
N TYR A 210 14.39 17.71 5.49
CA TYR A 210 13.20 18.35 4.94
C TYR A 210 13.36 18.61 3.44
N LEU A 211 12.30 18.33 2.69
CA LEU A 211 12.23 18.56 1.25
C LEU A 211 11.25 19.71 1.00
N PRO A 212 11.74 20.93 0.69
CA PRO A 212 10.87 22.09 0.51
C PRO A 212 9.94 21.96 -0.69
N GLU A 213 10.23 21.07 -1.61
CA GLU A 213 9.41 20.75 -2.77
C GLU A 213 8.01 20.22 -2.40
N ILE A 214 7.81 19.77 -1.16
CA ILE A 214 6.47 19.41 -0.65
C ILE A 214 5.47 20.55 -0.79
N VAL A 215 5.90 21.80 -0.62
CA VAL A 215 5.03 22.97 -0.65
C VAL A 215 4.55 23.28 -2.08
N THR A 216 5.39 23.08 -3.08
CA THR A 216 5.09 23.44 -4.48
C THR A 216 4.65 22.26 -5.33
N GLY A 217 5.30 21.11 -5.14
CA GLY A 217 5.08 19.88 -5.93
C GLY A 217 4.23 18.83 -5.23
N GLY A 218 4.01 19.00 -3.93
CA GLY A 218 3.31 18.03 -3.11
C GLY A 218 4.08 16.72 -2.92
N ASP A 219 3.38 15.76 -2.32
CA ASP A 219 3.80 14.38 -2.17
C ASP A 219 3.15 13.53 -3.26
N SER A 220 3.93 13.02 -4.19
CA SER A 220 3.44 12.32 -5.39
C SER A 220 3.35 10.82 -5.17
N ARG A 221 2.15 10.25 -5.24
CA ARG A 221 1.92 8.81 -5.27
C ARG A 221 2.16 8.28 -6.68
N VAL A 222 3.19 7.45 -6.86
CA VAL A 222 3.44 6.65 -8.07
C VAL A 222 2.98 5.23 -7.82
N ILE A 223 2.00 4.74 -8.60
CA ILE A 223 1.52 3.36 -8.49
C ILE A 223 2.36 2.46 -9.39
N LEU A 224 2.80 1.33 -8.83
CA LEU A 224 3.47 0.27 -9.58
C LEU A 224 2.62 -1.00 -9.56
N VAL A 225 2.45 -1.58 -10.74
CA VAL A 225 1.87 -2.91 -10.92
C VAL A 225 2.98 -3.85 -11.42
N ASP A 226 3.24 -4.91 -10.71
CA ASP A 226 4.32 -5.86 -11.03
C ASP A 226 5.69 -5.19 -11.23
N GLY A 227 6.00 -4.20 -10.40
CA GLY A 227 7.26 -3.45 -10.46
C GLY A 227 7.35 -2.44 -11.62
N VAL A 228 6.29 -2.27 -12.41
CA VAL A 228 6.20 -1.32 -13.53
C VAL A 228 5.29 -0.15 -13.13
N PRO A 229 5.75 1.11 -13.22
CA PRO A 229 4.91 2.25 -12.89
C PRO A 229 3.83 2.48 -13.94
N VAL A 230 2.64 2.91 -13.48
CA VAL A 230 1.63 3.50 -14.39
C VAL A 230 2.14 4.85 -14.91
N PRO A 231 1.67 5.33 -16.07
CA PRO A 231 2.29 6.49 -16.75
C PRO A 231 2.12 7.83 -16.04
N TYR A 232 1.30 7.90 -14.98
CA TYR A 232 1.00 9.13 -14.25
C TYR A 232 1.19 8.95 -12.75
N ALA A 233 1.51 10.05 -12.04
CA ALA A 233 1.56 10.13 -10.59
C ALA A 233 0.44 11.03 -10.07
N LEU A 234 -0.02 10.77 -8.85
CA LEU A 234 -0.99 11.60 -8.15
C LEU A 234 -0.25 12.52 -7.17
N ALA A 235 -0.02 13.77 -7.56
CA ALA A 235 0.54 14.80 -6.68
C ALA A 235 -0.53 15.20 -5.65
N ARG A 236 -0.22 15.01 -4.39
CA ARG A 236 -1.08 15.33 -3.24
C ARG A 236 -0.56 16.63 -2.64
N ILE A 237 -1.18 17.73 -3.04
CA ILE A 237 -0.76 19.09 -2.65
C ILE A 237 -1.35 19.40 -1.27
N PRO A 238 -0.51 19.69 -0.25
CA PRO A 238 -0.98 20.07 1.07
C PRO A 238 -1.88 21.31 1.03
N ALA A 239 -2.80 21.41 1.99
CA ALA A 239 -3.50 22.67 2.23
C ALA A 239 -2.52 23.75 2.69
N ALA A 240 -2.81 25.02 2.44
CA ALA A 240 -1.91 26.13 2.79
C ALA A 240 -1.56 26.23 4.29
N THR A 241 -2.34 25.58 5.14
CA THR A 241 -2.17 25.56 6.61
C THR A 241 -1.58 24.24 7.13
N ASP A 242 -1.18 23.30 6.25
CA ASP A 242 -0.70 21.97 6.64
C ASP A 242 0.57 21.61 5.84
N ASN A 243 1.47 20.86 6.45
CA ASN A 243 2.67 20.33 5.79
C ASN A 243 2.48 18.88 5.29
N ARG A 244 1.28 18.31 5.42
CA ARG A 244 1.01 16.91 5.08
C ARG A 244 0.36 16.76 3.72
N GLY A 245 0.99 15.97 2.84
CA GLY A 245 0.48 15.65 1.51
C GLY A 245 -0.59 14.55 1.48
N ASN A 246 -1.04 14.03 2.63
CA ASN A 246 -1.99 12.93 2.65
C ASN A 246 -3.42 13.40 2.29
N LEU A 247 -4.09 12.69 1.36
CA LEU A 247 -5.49 12.97 0.99
C LEU A 247 -6.45 12.86 2.20
N ALA A 248 -6.13 11.99 3.15
CA ALA A 248 -6.87 11.86 4.40
C ALA A 248 -6.75 13.10 5.30
N ALA A 249 -5.67 13.88 5.16
CA ALA A 249 -5.44 15.15 5.84
C ALA A 249 -6.00 16.37 5.08
N GLY A 250 -6.73 16.16 3.96
CA GLY A 250 -7.35 17.23 3.19
C GLY A 250 -6.53 17.76 2.02
N ALA A 251 -5.42 17.10 1.66
CA ALA A 251 -4.66 17.46 0.47
C ALA A 251 -5.48 17.28 -0.83
N LYS A 252 -5.17 18.10 -1.84
CA LYS A 252 -5.79 17.99 -3.17
C LYS A 252 -4.96 17.06 -4.06
N GLY A 253 -5.60 16.03 -4.61
CA GLY A 253 -4.98 15.12 -5.58
C GLY A 253 -5.03 15.68 -6.99
N VAL A 254 -3.87 15.92 -7.59
CA VAL A 254 -3.73 16.38 -8.98
C VAL A 254 -2.82 15.40 -9.72
N GLY A 255 -3.35 14.79 -10.76
CA GLY A 255 -2.56 13.88 -11.59
C GLY A 255 -1.54 14.63 -12.45
N ARG A 256 -0.37 14.06 -12.66
CA ARG A 256 0.68 14.54 -13.56
C ARG A 256 1.40 13.41 -14.27
N PRO A 257 1.96 13.61 -15.47
CA PRO A 257 2.85 12.63 -16.09
C PRO A 257 4.06 12.34 -15.20
N LEU A 258 4.59 11.12 -15.29
CA LEU A 258 5.86 10.78 -14.64
C LEU A 258 6.99 11.60 -15.25
N THR A 259 7.88 12.13 -14.39
CA THR A 259 9.16 12.72 -14.79
C THR A 259 10.18 11.61 -15.09
N ASP A 260 11.31 11.97 -15.71
CA ASP A 260 12.43 11.04 -15.90
C ASP A 260 13.00 10.56 -14.56
N ARG A 261 12.98 11.42 -13.54
CA ARG A 261 13.40 11.04 -12.18
C ARG A 261 12.44 10.04 -11.56
N ASP A 262 11.12 10.20 -11.70
CA ASP A 262 10.15 9.20 -11.24
C ASP A 262 10.39 7.84 -11.91
N ARG A 263 10.62 7.83 -13.23
CA ARG A 263 10.91 6.59 -13.98
C ARG A 263 12.20 5.93 -13.49
N TRP A 264 13.23 6.73 -13.25
CA TRP A 264 14.49 6.24 -12.72
C TRP A 264 14.31 5.60 -11.33
N LEU A 265 13.60 6.27 -10.41
CA LEU A 265 13.29 5.74 -9.08
C LEU A 265 12.56 4.38 -9.17
N CYS A 266 11.54 4.30 -10.03
CA CYS A 266 10.80 3.07 -10.26
C CYS A 266 11.69 1.96 -10.84
N ALA A 267 12.63 2.30 -11.72
CA ALA A 267 13.58 1.33 -12.29
C ALA A 267 14.57 0.78 -11.27
N GLN A 268 14.95 1.57 -10.25
CA GLN A 268 15.81 1.09 -9.15
C GLN A 268 15.03 0.15 -8.21
N ILE A 269 13.78 0.49 -7.87
CA ILE A 269 13.02 -0.20 -6.81
C ILE A 269 12.18 -1.36 -7.38
N GLY A 270 11.64 -1.22 -8.58
CA GLY A 270 10.69 -2.16 -9.19
C GLY A 270 11.17 -3.62 -9.26
N PRO A 271 12.43 -3.91 -9.66
CA PRO A 271 12.94 -5.28 -9.69
C PRO A 271 12.88 -5.97 -8.31
N THR A 272 13.29 -5.29 -7.24
CA THR A 272 13.22 -5.82 -5.87
C THR A 272 11.78 -6.05 -5.42
N LEU A 273 10.84 -5.16 -5.77
CA LEU A 273 9.42 -5.35 -5.47
C LEU A 273 8.87 -6.61 -6.14
N ARG A 274 9.20 -6.82 -7.41
CA ARG A 274 8.78 -8.00 -8.18
C ARG A 274 9.34 -9.28 -7.60
N GLU A 275 10.63 -9.31 -7.26
CA GLU A 275 11.30 -10.46 -6.64
C GLU A 275 10.64 -10.84 -5.31
N ARG A 276 10.25 -9.85 -4.51
CA ARG A 276 9.60 -10.05 -3.22
C ARG A 276 8.10 -10.32 -3.31
N GLY A 277 7.53 -10.36 -4.51
CA GLY A 277 6.10 -10.63 -4.74
C GLY A 277 5.19 -9.45 -4.38
N MET A 278 5.71 -8.23 -4.43
CA MET A 278 4.95 -6.99 -4.22
C MET A 278 4.32 -6.57 -5.55
N LEU A 279 3.15 -7.08 -5.84
CA LEU A 279 2.49 -6.90 -7.13
C LEU A 279 1.82 -5.54 -7.28
N PHE A 280 1.37 -4.95 -6.18
CA PHE A 280 0.71 -3.64 -6.15
C PHE A 280 1.34 -2.76 -5.08
N VAL A 281 2.00 -1.69 -5.49
CA VAL A 281 2.79 -0.82 -4.60
C VAL A 281 2.55 0.65 -4.93
N GLY A 282 2.56 1.50 -3.91
CA GLY A 282 2.59 2.94 -4.04
C GLY A 282 3.91 3.50 -3.53
N LEU A 283 4.68 4.16 -4.40
CA LEU A 283 5.83 4.95 -3.96
C LEU A 283 5.37 6.38 -3.69
N ASP A 284 5.79 6.93 -2.56
CA ASP A 284 5.60 8.33 -2.24
C ASP A 284 6.89 9.11 -2.54
N VAL A 285 6.79 10.16 -3.36
CA VAL A 285 7.94 10.89 -3.92
C VAL A 285 7.76 12.39 -3.70
N ILE A 286 8.75 13.02 -3.07
CA ILE A 286 8.83 14.48 -2.88
C ILE A 286 10.16 14.96 -3.47
N GLY A 287 10.13 15.95 -4.36
CA GLY A 287 11.35 16.57 -4.91
C GLY A 287 12.32 15.58 -5.60
N GLY A 288 11.77 14.45 -6.13
CA GLY A 288 12.61 13.42 -6.76
C GLY A 288 13.28 12.44 -5.77
N TYR A 289 12.81 12.39 -4.51
CA TYR A 289 13.23 11.43 -3.49
C TYR A 289 12.05 10.61 -3.01
N VAL A 290 12.28 9.29 -2.85
CA VAL A 290 11.29 8.37 -2.25
C VAL A 290 11.26 8.61 -0.74
N THR A 291 10.07 8.77 -0.21
CA THR A 291 9.82 8.96 1.23
C THR A 291 9.15 7.76 1.89
N GLU A 292 8.40 6.96 1.11
CA GLU A 292 7.71 5.75 1.56
C GLU A 292 7.53 4.75 0.40
N ILE A 293 7.57 3.46 0.72
CA ILE A 293 7.26 2.35 -0.18
C ILE A 293 6.05 1.61 0.39
N ASN A 294 4.86 1.98 -0.04
CA ASN A 294 3.60 1.50 0.52
C ASN A 294 3.20 0.16 -0.12
N VAL A 295 3.28 -0.93 0.63
CA VAL A 295 3.02 -2.31 0.16
C VAL A 295 1.73 -2.93 0.72
N THR A 296 1.11 -2.35 1.74
CA THR A 296 -0.10 -2.89 2.38
C THR A 296 -1.35 -2.62 1.55
N SER A 297 -1.94 -1.42 1.67
CA SER A 297 -3.14 -1.05 0.93
C SER A 297 -3.03 0.32 0.25
N PRO A 298 -2.03 0.54 -0.66
CA PRO A 298 -1.90 1.83 -1.33
C PRO A 298 -3.15 2.19 -2.13
N THR A 299 -3.48 3.50 -2.12
CA THR A 299 -4.63 4.10 -2.78
C THR A 299 -4.19 5.03 -3.92
N GLY A 300 -5.15 5.58 -4.67
CA GLY A 300 -4.91 6.52 -5.77
C GLY A 300 -5.37 5.99 -7.14
N ILE A 301 -5.89 4.75 -7.21
CA ILE A 301 -6.41 4.18 -8.47
C ILE A 301 -7.50 5.09 -9.03
N ARG A 302 -8.56 5.33 -8.26
CA ARG A 302 -9.75 6.03 -8.74
C ARG A 302 -9.48 7.48 -9.15
N GLU A 303 -8.58 8.15 -8.45
CA GLU A 303 -8.16 9.50 -8.78
C GLU A 303 -7.40 9.57 -10.10
N LEU A 304 -6.51 8.61 -10.37
CA LEU A 304 -5.74 8.56 -11.62
C LEU A 304 -6.60 8.07 -12.79
N ASP A 305 -7.39 7.01 -12.60
CA ASP A 305 -8.28 6.49 -13.63
C ASP A 305 -9.25 7.57 -14.11
N SER A 306 -9.85 8.34 -13.17
CA SER A 306 -10.80 9.39 -13.53
C SER A 306 -10.18 10.60 -14.23
N GLN A 307 -8.89 10.89 -14.01
CA GLN A 307 -8.20 12.03 -14.61
C GLN A 307 -7.58 11.71 -15.98
N PHE A 308 -7.24 10.45 -16.24
CA PHE A 308 -6.45 10.06 -17.40
C PHE A 308 -7.03 8.90 -18.20
N ASP A 309 -8.26 8.49 -17.90
CA ASP A 309 -8.93 7.36 -18.56
C ASP A 309 -8.08 6.08 -18.54
N LEU A 310 -7.53 5.78 -17.33
CA LEU A 310 -6.74 4.57 -17.10
C LEU A 310 -7.62 3.45 -16.54
N ASP A 311 -7.11 2.23 -16.60
CA ASP A 311 -7.66 1.04 -15.94
C ASP A 311 -6.56 0.37 -15.09
N ILE A 312 -6.15 1.04 -14.02
CA ILE A 312 -5.05 0.56 -13.15
C ILE A 312 -5.45 -0.74 -12.44
N ALA A 313 -6.70 -0.85 -12.03
CA ALA A 313 -7.21 -2.07 -11.43
C ALA A 313 -7.22 -3.22 -12.45
N GLY A 314 -7.55 -2.95 -13.70
CA GLY A 314 -7.46 -3.91 -14.80
C GLY A 314 -6.04 -4.39 -15.05
N LEU A 315 -5.06 -3.47 -15.08
CA LEU A 315 -3.64 -3.85 -15.19
C LEU A 315 -3.21 -4.80 -14.05
N LEU A 316 -3.69 -4.57 -12.81
CA LEU A 316 -3.41 -5.48 -11.71
C LEU A 316 -4.06 -6.85 -11.94
N MET A 317 -5.31 -6.91 -12.40
CA MET A 317 -5.98 -8.20 -12.69
C MET A 317 -5.25 -8.97 -13.80
N ASP A 318 -4.73 -8.29 -14.82
CA ASP A 318 -3.92 -8.90 -15.89
C ASP A 318 -2.60 -9.46 -15.38
N ALA A 319 -1.91 -8.70 -14.48
CA ALA A 319 -0.70 -9.17 -13.82
C ALA A 319 -0.95 -10.39 -12.91
N ILE A 320 -2.09 -10.44 -12.23
CA ILE A 320 -2.54 -11.57 -11.43
C ILE A 320 -2.78 -12.80 -12.33
N ALA A 321 -3.52 -12.64 -13.42
CA ALA A 321 -3.82 -13.72 -14.36
C ALA A 321 -2.53 -14.32 -14.95
N ALA A 322 -1.53 -13.49 -15.25
CA ALA A 322 -0.24 -13.94 -15.80
C ALA A 322 0.64 -14.68 -14.77
N ARG A 323 0.43 -14.48 -13.46
CA ARG A 323 1.22 -15.11 -12.38
C ARG A 323 0.58 -16.36 -11.78
N ARG A 324 -0.59 -16.71 -12.24
CA ARG A 324 -1.30 -17.89 -11.74
C ARG A 324 -0.47 -19.15 -12.00
N PRO A 325 -0.28 -20.05 -11.01
CA PRO A 325 0.21 -21.40 -11.28
C PRO A 325 -0.75 -22.12 -12.25
N THR A 326 -0.21 -22.65 -13.33
CA THR A 326 -0.94 -23.50 -14.29
C THR A 326 -1.34 -24.83 -13.68
#